data_e50f67e33f1b22f69a6cc02b2191c4b3
#
_entry.id   e50f67e33f1b22f69a6cc02b2191c4b3
#
_cell.length_a   1.000
_cell.length_b   1.000
_cell.length_c   1.000
_cell.angle_alpha   90.00
_cell.angle_beta   90.00
_cell.angle_gamma   90.00
#
_symmetry.space_group_name_H-M   'P 1'
#
loop_
_entity.id
_entity.type
_entity.pdbx_description
1 polymer ?
#
loop_
_entity_poly.entity_id
_entity_poly.type
_entity_poly.pdbx_seq_one_letter_code
_entity_poly.pdbx_strand_id
1 'polypeptide(L)'
;FVQEKEWQIAQSVILWVDQGASMGFASTSDLPSKSARARALGLASAILLIRGGERVGLSGLRLPPRGGETQLNKLAALLSQDDSSDYGTPEAQGMLPHSRALFISDFLGDISATETALLQAADRGVRGALVQILDPQEEAFPFDGRTIFESMTGAMRHETLHAGNLKQQYLDRLAARKDHLAHLARITGWQFTTHHTGQSAAAALLWIYGALERKA
;
A
#
# COMPACT_ATOMS: atom_id res chain seq x y z
N PHE A 1 41.72 -16.28 -14.21
CA PHE A 1 40.51 -16.05 -13.43
C PHE A 1 39.43 -15.57 -14.39
N VAL A 2 38.47 -16.41 -14.72
CA VAL A 2 37.28 -16.04 -15.49
C VAL A 2 36.28 -15.48 -14.47
N GLN A 3 36.03 -14.18 -14.54
CA GLN A 3 34.93 -13.55 -13.79
C GLN A 3 33.65 -13.88 -14.52
N GLU A 4 32.89 -14.86 -14.05
CA GLU A 4 31.51 -15.05 -14.49
C GLU A 4 30.69 -13.81 -14.07
N LYS A 5 30.40 -12.94 -15.04
CA LYS A 5 29.36 -11.92 -14.86
C LYS A 5 28.02 -12.65 -14.87
N GLU A 6 27.46 -12.95 -13.69
CA GLU A 6 26.04 -13.27 -13.61
C GLU A 6 25.25 -12.09 -14.18
N TRP A 7 24.61 -12.32 -15.32
CA TRP A 7 23.67 -11.38 -15.90
C TRP A 7 22.41 -11.39 -15.02
N GLN A 8 22.35 -10.52 -14.03
CA GLN A 8 21.11 -10.28 -13.32
C GLN A 8 20.16 -9.57 -14.27
N ILE A 9 19.11 -10.27 -14.70
CA ILE A 9 18.05 -9.69 -15.51
C ILE A 9 17.28 -8.73 -14.60
N ALA A 10 17.31 -7.42 -14.93
CA ALA A 10 16.58 -6.40 -14.21
C ALA A 10 15.08 -6.77 -14.12
N GLN A 11 14.55 -6.90 -12.91
CA GLN A 11 13.14 -7.16 -12.68
C GLN A 11 12.32 -5.88 -12.87
N SER A 12 11.07 -6.06 -13.27
CA SER A 12 10.10 -4.97 -13.31
C SER A 12 9.25 -5.00 -12.04
N VAL A 13 9.15 -3.86 -11.37
CA VAL A 13 8.34 -3.70 -10.15
C VAL A 13 7.28 -2.64 -10.39
N ILE A 14 6.03 -2.98 -10.16
CA ILE A 14 4.90 -2.05 -10.25
C ILE A 14 4.51 -1.61 -8.84
N LEU A 15 4.46 -0.30 -8.63
CA LEU A 15 3.97 0.29 -7.40
C LEU A 15 2.53 0.76 -7.57
N TRP A 16 1.72 0.52 -6.58
CA TRP A 16 0.48 1.21 -6.34
C TRP A 16 0.52 1.78 -4.92
N VAL A 17 0.40 3.08 -4.82
CA VAL A 17 0.30 3.80 -3.55
C VAL A 17 -1.03 4.54 -3.57
N ASP A 18 -1.88 4.20 -2.64
CA ASP A 18 -3.20 4.80 -2.51
C ASP A 18 -3.10 6.29 -2.24
N GLN A 19 -3.78 7.09 -3.06
CA GLN A 19 -3.81 8.54 -3.01
C GLN A 19 -5.21 9.07 -2.62
N GLY A 20 -6.13 8.16 -2.29
CA GLY A 20 -7.49 8.50 -1.86
C GLY A 20 -7.51 9.34 -0.60
N ALA A 21 -8.59 10.10 -0.42
CA ALA A 21 -8.74 11.04 0.69
C ALA A 21 -8.66 10.35 2.06
N SER A 22 -9.10 9.09 2.19
CA SER A 22 -9.00 8.29 3.43
C SER A 22 -7.56 8.20 3.96
N MET A 23 -6.58 8.22 3.05
CA MET A 23 -5.17 8.19 3.38
C MET A 23 -4.66 9.51 4.00
N GLY A 24 -5.43 10.59 3.94
CA GLY A 24 -5.10 11.87 4.56
C GLY A 24 -5.19 11.86 6.10
N PHE A 25 -5.79 10.83 6.69
CA PHE A 25 -6.01 10.75 8.12
C PHE A 25 -4.70 10.68 8.94
N ALA A 26 -4.67 11.45 10.02
CA ALA A 26 -3.71 11.38 11.12
C ALA A 26 -4.43 11.72 12.43
N SER A 27 -4.28 10.88 13.45
CA SER A 27 -4.95 11.07 14.73
C SER A 27 -4.36 12.19 15.58
N THR A 28 -3.11 12.54 15.37
CA THR A 28 -2.40 13.64 16.05
C THR A 28 -1.48 14.37 15.08
N SER A 29 -1.15 15.62 15.38
CA SER A 29 -0.20 16.42 14.59
C SER A 29 1.24 15.87 14.63
N ASP A 30 1.57 15.04 15.62
CA ASP A 30 2.91 14.48 15.80
C ASP A 30 3.15 13.23 14.94
N LEU A 31 2.08 12.67 14.38
CA LEU A 31 2.16 11.53 13.47
C LEU A 31 2.02 11.98 12.02
N PRO A 32 2.78 11.37 11.10
CA PRO A 32 2.53 11.58 9.68
C PRO A 32 1.17 11.01 9.30
N SER A 33 0.48 11.63 8.35
CA SER A 33 -0.72 11.03 7.77
C SER A 33 -0.40 9.68 7.10
N LYS A 34 -1.41 8.83 6.94
CA LYS A 34 -1.24 7.56 6.21
C LYS A 34 -0.69 7.79 4.80
N SER A 35 -1.16 8.85 4.09
CA SER A 35 -0.66 9.22 2.76
C SER A 35 0.81 9.62 2.78
N ALA A 36 1.24 10.45 3.74
CA ALA A 36 2.63 10.84 3.86
C ALA A 36 3.53 9.62 4.12
N ARG A 37 3.09 8.69 4.98
CA ARG A 37 3.81 7.45 5.26
C ARG A 37 3.85 6.53 4.06
N ALA A 38 2.73 6.32 3.36
CA ALA A 38 2.64 5.49 2.17
C ALA A 38 3.52 6.00 1.03
N ARG A 39 3.51 7.32 0.77
CA ARG A 39 4.37 7.98 -0.21
C ARG A 39 5.85 7.83 0.12
N ALA A 40 6.22 8.04 1.39
CA ALA A 40 7.61 7.86 1.84
C ALA A 40 8.09 6.43 1.62
N LEU A 41 7.29 5.42 1.98
CA LEU A 41 7.63 4.01 1.77
C LEU A 41 7.68 3.66 0.27
N GLY A 42 6.71 4.11 -0.52
CA GLY A 42 6.68 3.87 -1.97
C GLY A 42 7.89 4.49 -2.68
N LEU A 43 8.21 5.76 -2.40
CA LEU A 43 9.35 6.44 -3.01
C LEU A 43 10.69 5.86 -2.55
N ALA A 44 10.85 5.57 -1.25
CA ALA A 44 12.06 4.93 -0.73
C ALA A 44 12.28 3.54 -1.35
N SER A 45 11.21 2.75 -1.50
CA SER A 45 11.27 1.46 -2.20
C SER A 45 11.71 1.63 -3.65
N ALA A 46 11.14 2.61 -4.38
CA ALA A 46 11.52 2.91 -5.76
C ALA A 46 13.01 3.31 -5.87
N ILE A 47 13.51 4.14 -4.95
CA ILE A 47 14.91 4.56 -4.91
C ILE A 47 15.84 3.34 -4.74
N LEU A 48 15.54 2.47 -3.77
CA LEU A 48 16.35 1.28 -3.50
C LEU A 48 16.35 0.33 -4.70
N LEU A 49 15.18 0.05 -5.25
CA LEU A 49 15.02 -0.84 -6.40
C LEU A 49 15.76 -0.32 -7.64
N ILE A 50 15.60 0.97 -7.98
CA ILE A 50 16.28 1.56 -9.15
C ILE A 50 17.80 1.62 -8.93
N ARG A 51 18.26 1.91 -7.73
CA ARG A 51 19.70 1.84 -7.39
C ARG A 51 20.25 0.42 -7.43
N GLY A 52 19.41 -0.57 -7.13
CA GLY A 52 19.71 -2.00 -7.30
C GLY A 52 19.69 -2.49 -8.75
N GLY A 53 19.37 -1.61 -9.73
CA GLY A 53 19.31 -1.96 -11.14
C GLY A 53 17.94 -2.39 -11.63
N GLU A 54 16.91 -2.36 -10.78
CA GLU A 54 15.55 -2.75 -11.14
C GLU A 54 14.80 -1.65 -11.90
N ARG A 55 13.71 -2.01 -12.55
CA ARG A 55 12.82 -1.09 -13.26
C ARG A 55 11.55 -0.90 -12.47
N VAL A 56 11.20 0.34 -12.16
CA VAL A 56 10.02 0.67 -11.35
C VAL A 56 9.01 1.47 -12.17
N GLY A 57 7.75 1.10 -12.07
CA GLY A 57 6.60 1.80 -12.67
C GLY A 57 5.44 1.97 -11.71
N LEU A 58 4.37 2.61 -12.16
CA LEU A 58 3.11 2.73 -11.43
C LEU A 58 2.01 1.90 -12.11
N SER A 59 1.07 1.41 -11.32
CA SER A 59 -0.11 0.66 -11.79
C SER A 59 -1.03 1.52 -12.68
N GLY A 60 -1.95 0.89 -13.39
CA GLY A 60 -2.91 1.58 -14.24
C GLY A 60 -2.30 2.23 -15.49
N LEU A 61 -1.16 1.72 -15.98
CA LEU A 61 -0.42 2.29 -17.13
C LEU A 61 0.02 3.75 -16.95
N ARG A 62 -0.08 4.30 -15.77
CA ARG A 62 0.27 5.70 -15.48
C ARG A 62 1.76 5.97 -15.73
N LEU A 63 2.61 5.00 -15.43
CA LEU A 63 4.05 5.09 -15.66
C LEU A 63 4.65 3.69 -15.86
N PRO A 64 5.09 3.32 -17.09
CA PRO A 64 5.68 2.02 -17.34
C PRO A 64 7.02 1.85 -16.61
N PRO A 65 7.41 0.61 -16.25
CA PRO A 65 8.64 0.33 -15.52
C PRO A 65 9.90 0.75 -16.28
N ARG A 66 10.68 1.64 -15.69
CA ARG A 66 12.00 2.10 -16.18
C ARG A 66 12.95 2.31 -15.03
N GLY A 67 14.24 2.40 -15.31
CA GLY A 67 15.30 2.77 -14.36
C GLY A 67 15.75 4.22 -14.53
N GLY A 68 16.67 4.62 -13.65
CA GLY A 68 17.36 5.89 -13.72
C GLY A 68 16.66 7.07 -13.03
N GLU A 69 17.40 8.18 -12.90
CA GLU A 69 16.97 9.36 -12.13
C GLU A 69 15.73 10.04 -12.72
N THR A 70 15.62 10.10 -14.03
CA THR A 70 14.42 10.66 -14.69
C THR A 70 13.15 9.92 -14.30
N GLN A 71 13.24 8.60 -14.12
CA GLN A 71 12.11 7.79 -13.67
C GLN A 71 11.76 8.09 -12.20
N LEU A 72 12.76 8.24 -11.33
CA LEU A 72 12.55 8.62 -9.93
C LEU A 72 11.84 9.98 -9.81
N ASN A 73 12.25 10.97 -10.60
CA ASN A 73 11.60 12.28 -10.59
C ASN A 73 10.13 12.21 -11.04
N LYS A 74 9.82 11.39 -12.05
CA LYS A 74 8.44 11.15 -12.48
C LYS A 74 7.61 10.44 -11.41
N LEU A 75 8.18 9.42 -10.76
CA LEU A 75 7.54 8.71 -9.65
C LEU A 75 7.23 9.67 -8.49
N ALA A 76 8.20 10.50 -8.09
CA ALA A 76 8.02 11.48 -7.03
C ALA A 76 6.89 12.47 -7.38
N ALA A 77 6.87 13.01 -8.59
CA ALA A 77 5.83 13.94 -9.04
C ALA A 77 4.44 13.31 -9.04
N LEU A 78 4.30 12.07 -9.54
CA LEU A 78 3.00 11.37 -9.59
C LEU A 78 2.53 10.94 -8.20
N LEU A 79 3.42 10.48 -7.33
CA LEU A 79 3.09 10.09 -5.96
C LEU A 79 2.75 11.28 -5.06
N SER A 80 3.10 12.51 -5.46
CA SER A 80 2.75 13.74 -4.73
C SER A 80 1.35 14.26 -5.06
N GLN A 81 0.67 13.69 -6.04
CA GLN A 81 -0.71 14.07 -6.38
C GLN A 81 -1.68 13.44 -5.39
N ASP A 82 -2.77 14.13 -5.11
CA ASP A 82 -3.91 13.58 -4.36
C ASP A 82 -5.00 13.16 -5.33
N ASP A 83 -5.75 12.11 -4.96
CA ASP A 83 -6.95 11.70 -5.65
C ASP A 83 -8.18 12.28 -4.94
N SER A 84 -9.20 12.65 -5.72
CA SER A 84 -10.47 13.17 -5.20
C SER A 84 -11.41 12.08 -4.70
N SER A 85 -11.11 10.80 -4.96
CA SER A 85 -11.88 9.66 -4.45
C SER A 85 -11.64 9.46 -2.95
N ASP A 86 -12.65 8.95 -2.21
CA ASP A 86 -12.48 8.60 -0.80
C ASP A 86 -11.43 7.49 -0.63
N TYR A 87 -11.46 6.46 -1.49
CA TYR A 87 -10.57 5.31 -1.46
C TYR A 87 -10.01 5.05 -2.85
N GLY A 88 -8.70 4.82 -2.93
CA GLY A 88 -8.07 4.40 -4.17
C GLY A 88 -8.37 2.93 -4.50
N THR A 89 -8.27 2.61 -5.78
CA THR A 89 -8.45 1.24 -6.28
C THR A 89 -7.22 0.80 -7.08
N PRO A 90 -6.61 -0.36 -6.75
CA PRO A 90 -5.48 -0.86 -7.52
C PRO A 90 -5.93 -1.44 -8.85
N GLU A 91 -5.06 -1.36 -9.85
CA GLU A 91 -5.28 -1.95 -11.17
C GLU A 91 -4.15 -2.91 -11.52
N ALA A 92 -4.49 -4.07 -12.09
CA ALA A 92 -3.52 -5.02 -12.60
C ALA A 92 -3.00 -4.67 -14.01
N GLN A 93 -3.57 -3.64 -14.65
CA GLN A 93 -3.12 -3.19 -15.96
C GLN A 93 -1.67 -2.71 -15.94
N GLY A 94 -0.91 -3.06 -16.97
CA GLY A 94 0.51 -2.69 -17.10
C GLY A 94 1.48 -3.58 -16.32
N MET A 95 0.99 -4.54 -15.53
CA MET A 95 1.85 -5.54 -14.90
C MET A 95 2.33 -6.57 -15.92
N LEU A 96 3.64 -6.67 -16.07
CA LEU A 96 4.25 -7.67 -16.96
C LEU A 96 4.20 -9.06 -16.31
N PRO A 97 4.07 -10.14 -17.09
CA PRO A 97 4.16 -11.49 -16.56
C PRO A 97 5.45 -11.70 -15.75
N HIS A 98 5.34 -12.38 -14.62
CA HIS A 98 6.45 -12.66 -13.70
C HIS A 98 7.16 -11.44 -13.12
N SER A 99 6.56 -10.23 -13.22
CA SER A 99 7.05 -9.03 -12.54
C SER A 99 6.76 -9.08 -11.03
N ARG A 100 7.23 -8.05 -10.32
CA ARG A 100 6.90 -7.82 -8.91
C ARG A 100 5.94 -6.65 -8.77
N ALA A 101 5.17 -6.63 -7.68
CA ALA A 101 4.32 -5.50 -7.38
C ALA A 101 4.32 -5.19 -5.87
N LEU A 102 4.10 -3.91 -5.54
CA LEU A 102 3.96 -3.42 -4.17
C LEU A 102 2.72 -2.54 -4.09
N PHE A 103 1.75 -2.94 -3.28
CA PHE A 103 0.54 -2.19 -3.01
C PHE A 103 0.57 -1.63 -1.60
N ILE A 104 0.37 -0.33 -1.47
CA ILE A 104 0.39 0.39 -0.19
C ILE A 104 -0.91 1.18 -0.05
N SER A 105 -1.76 0.83 0.92
CA SER A 105 -3.05 1.46 1.21
C SER A 105 -3.47 1.17 2.64
N ASP A 106 -4.51 1.80 3.13
CA ASP A 106 -5.21 1.35 4.35
C ASP A 106 -6.14 0.15 4.05
N PHE A 107 -6.50 -0.06 2.79
CA PHE A 107 -7.43 -1.11 2.33
C PHE A 107 -8.76 -1.11 3.09
N LEU A 108 -9.25 0.07 3.54
CA LEU A 108 -10.52 0.19 4.28
C LEU A 108 -11.72 0.38 3.37
N GLY A 109 -11.50 0.71 2.10
CA GLY A 109 -12.55 0.82 1.08
C GLY A 109 -13.13 -0.52 0.62
N ASP A 110 -13.74 -0.54 -0.56
CA ASP A 110 -14.24 -1.78 -1.16
C ASP A 110 -13.07 -2.73 -1.52
N ILE A 111 -13.07 -3.90 -0.90
CA ILE A 111 -12.00 -4.89 -1.08
C ILE A 111 -12.07 -5.59 -2.44
N SER A 112 -13.23 -5.59 -3.10
CA SER A 112 -13.46 -6.33 -4.34
C SER A 112 -12.50 -5.92 -5.47
N ALA A 113 -12.18 -4.63 -5.57
CA ALA A 113 -11.21 -4.11 -6.54
C ALA A 113 -9.79 -4.63 -6.25
N THR A 114 -9.39 -4.63 -4.97
CA THR A 114 -8.08 -5.16 -4.55
C THR A 114 -7.99 -6.66 -4.82
N GLU A 115 -9.03 -7.42 -4.47
CA GLU A 115 -9.13 -8.86 -4.73
C GLU A 115 -9.00 -9.16 -6.22
N THR A 116 -9.78 -8.45 -7.06
CA THR A 116 -9.72 -8.59 -8.52
C THR A 116 -8.32 -8.31 -9.07
N ALA A 117 -7.69 -7.22 -8.63
CA ALA A 117 -6.34 -6.86 -9.08
C ALA A 117 -5.29 -7.89 -8.67
N LEU A 118 -5.38 -8.43 -7.44
CA LEU A 118 -4.48 -9.46 -6.95
C LEU A 118 -4.61 -10.79 -7.70
N LEU A 119 -5.84 -11.25 -7.93
CA LEU A 119 -6.11 -12.49 -8.67
C LEU A 119 -5.61 -12.36 -10.12
N GLN A 120 -5.93 -11.24 -10.80
CA GLN A 120 -5.44 -10.98 -12.16
C GLN A 120 -3.91 -10.89 -12.23
N ALA A 121 -3.27 -10.32 -11.21
CA ALA A 121 -1.81 -10.27 -11.13
C ALA A 121 -1.22 -11.68 -10.91
N ALA A 122 -1.81 -12.47 -10.01
CA ALA A 122 -1.38 -13.83 -9.72
C ALA A 122 -1.50 -14.75 -10.94
N ASP A 123 -2.57 -14.65 -11.72
CA ASP A 123 -2.77 -15.38 -12.98
C ASP A 123 -1.66 -15.13 -14.01
N ARG A 124 -1.02 -13.97 -13.93
CA ARG A 124 0.15 -13.61 -14.76
C ARG A 124 1.48 -13.97 -14.12
N GLY A 125 1.47 -14.67 -12.98
CA GLY A 125 2.68 -14.99 -12.22
C GLY A 125 3.34 -13.78 -11.55
N VAL A 126 2.61 -12.67 -11.40
CA VAL A 126 3.08 -11.50 -10.64
C VAL A 126 3.01 -11.81 -9.15
N ARG A 127 4.09 -11.57 -8.43
CA ARG A 127 4.16 -11.71 -6.98
C ARG A 127 4.53 -10.37 -6.36
N GLY A 128 4.25 -10.21 -5.07
CA GLY A 128 4.54 -8.93 -4.45
C GLY A 128 4.18 -8.86 -2.98
N ALA A 129 3.93 -7.63 -2.55
CA ALA A 129 3.60 -7.33 -1.17
C ALA A 129 2.42 -6.36 -1.07
N LEU A 130 1.59 -6.59 -0.05
CA LEU A 130 0.56 -5.69 0.44
C LEU A 130 1.06 -5.07 1.74
N VAL A 131 1.08 -3.76 1.82
CA VAL A 131 1.41 -3.03 3.04
C VAL A 131 0.18 -2.23 3.45
N GLN A 132 -0.50 -2.68 4.48
CA GLN A 132 -1.60 -1.93 5.07
C GLN A 132 -1.05 -0.84 5.99
N ILE A 133 -1.42 0.41 5.74
CA ILE A 133 -1.04 1.56 6.58
C ILE A 133 -2.22 1.93 7.45
N LEU A 134 -2.03 1.89 8.76
CA LEU A 134 -3.04 2.30 9.74
C LEU A 134 -2.48 3.38 10.66
N ASP A 135 -3.36 4.24 11.13
CA ASP A 135 -3.08 5.11 12.26
C ASP A 135 -3.27 4.31 13.57
N PRO A 136 -2.44 4.51 14.61
CA PRO A 136 -2.60 3.79 15.88
C PRO A 136 -3.98 3.90 16.50
N GLN A 137 -4.69 5.02 16.31
CA GLN A 137 -6.04 5.19 16.86
C GLN A 137 -7.12 4.45 16.05
N GLU A 138 -6.86 4.07 14.82
CA GLU A 138 -7.78 3.20 14.06
C GLU A 138 -7.84 1.79 14.69
N GLU A 139 -6.77 1.30 15.31
CA GLU A 139 -6.82 0.03 16.06
C GLU A 139 -7.23 0.19 17.52
N ALA A 140 -6.78 1.25 18.19
CA ALA A 140 -7.12 1.48 19.60
C ALA A 140 -8.59 1.87 19.78
N PHE A 141 -9.19 2.50 18.76
CA PHE A 141 -10.54 3.07 18.79
C PHE A 141 -10.84 3.77 20.13
N PRO A 142 -10.14 4.87 20.45
CA PRO A 142 -10.22 5.52 21.75
C PRO A 142 -11.49 6.38 21.92
N PHE A 143 -12.42 6.30 20.96
CA PHE A 143 -13.61 7.12 20.92
C PHE A 143 -14.67 6.60 21.87
N ASP A 144 -15.22 7.48 22.68
CA ASP A 144 -16.32 7.20 23.62
C ASP A 144 -17.30 8.39 23.63
N GLY A 145 -18.52 8.15 24.13
CA GLY A 145 -19.57 9.17 24.22
C GLY A 145 -20.05 9.66 22.83
N ARG A 146 -20.43 10.95 22.79
CA ARG A 146 -20.91 11.60 21.56
C ARG A 146 -19.75 11.86 20.60
N THR A 147 -19.77 11.19 19.46
CA THR A 147 -18.71 11.29 18.45
C THR A 147 -19.34 11.44 17.06
N ILE A 148 -18.73 12.28 16.22
CA ILE A 148 -19.09 12.43 14.82
C ILE A 148 -17.98 11.77 14.00
N PHE A 149 -18.33 10.77 13.22
CA PHE A 149 -17.47 10.15 12.22
C PHE A 149 -17.80 10.75 10.86
N GLU A 150 -16.81 11.27 10.19
CA GLU A 150 -16.95 11.89 8.88
C GLU A 150 -15.91 11.33 7.91
N SER A 151 -16.31 11.04 6.65
CA SER A 151 -15.33 10.67 5.64
C SER A 151 -14.45 11.88 5.31
N MET A 152 -13.23 11.65 4.85
CA MET A 152 -12.28 12.72 4.55
C MET A 152 -12.76 13.67 3.45
N THR A 153 -13.64 13.20 2.55
CA THR A 153 -14.30 14.04 1.54
C THR A 153 -15.56 14.75 2.06
N GLY A 154 -16.00 14.42 3.30
CA GLY A 154 -17.26 14.92 3.85
C GLY A 154 -18.52 14.29 3.26
N ALA A 155 -18.38 13.32 2.32
CA ALA A 155 -19.52 12.70 1.64
C ALA A 155 -20.37 11.82 2.57
N MET A 156 -19.78 11.27 3.62
CA MET A 156 -20.46 10.49 4.64
C MET A 156 -20.22 11.09 6.03
N ARG A 157 -21.31 11.25 6.78
CA ARG A 157 -21.25 11.73 8.17
C ARG A 157 -22.17 10.86 9.03
N HIS A 158 -21.61 10.33 10.10
CA HIS A 158 -22.35 9.55 11.08
C HIS A 158 -22.12 10.10 12.49
N GLU A 159 -23.19 10.51 13.15
CA GLU A 159 -23.14 10.97 14.53
C GLU A 159 -23.69 9.87 15.45
N THR A 160 -22.95 9.56 16.49
CA THR A 160 -23.41 8.63 17.54
C THR A 160 -23.28 9.26 18.92
N LEU A 161 -24.23 8.95 19.79
CA LEU A 161 -24.19 9.36 21.20
C LEU A 161 -23.35 8.41 22.06
N HIS A 162 -23.05 7.22 21.55
CA HIS A 162 -22.36 6.14 22.26
C HIS A 162 -21.34 5.46 21.36
N ALA A 163 -20.23 6.16 21.06
CA ALA A 163 -19.17 5.62 20.20
C ALA A 163 -18.59 4.30 20.74
N GLY A 164 -18.52 4.14 22.08
CA GLY A 164 -18.07 2.91 22.72
C GLY A 164 -18.87 1.66 22.31
N ASN A 165 -20.16 1.80 22.00
CA ASN A 165 -21.00 0.69 21.53
C ASN A 165 -20.62 0.21 20.12
N LEU A 166 -19.98 1.07 19.32
CA LEU A 166 -19.50 0.74 17.98
C LEU A 166 -18.11 0.13 17.99
N LYS A 167 -17.37 0.29 19.08
CA LYS A 167 -15.97 -0.14 19.19
C LYS A 167 -15.78 -1.60 18.83
N GLN A 168 -16.51 -2.50 19.48
CA GLN A 168 -16.35 -3.94 19.24
C GLN A 168 -16.67 -4.30 17.80
N GLN A 169 -17.77 -3.78 17.25
CA GLN A 169 -18.14 -4.02 15.86
C GLN A 169 -17.10 -3.51 14.85
N TYR A 170 -16.52 -2.34 15.13
CA TYR A 170 -15.44 -1.79 14.29
C TYR A 170 -14.19 -2.65 14.36
N LEU A 171 -13.75 -3.03 15.56
CA LEU A 171 -12.55 -3.87 15.74
C LEU A 171 -12.72 -5.24 15.10
N ASP A 172 -13.91 -5.86 15.21
CA ASP A 172 -14.22 -7.13 14.55
C ASP A 172 -14.15 -7.01 13.03
N ARG A 173 -14.66 -5.92 12.46
CA ARG A 173 -14.57 -5.63 11.02
C ARG A 173 -13.13 -5.39 10.56
N LEU A 174 -12.35 -4.66 11.36
CA LEU A 174 -10.94 -4.42 11.05
C LEU A 174 -10.12 -5.72 11.11
N ALA A 175 -10.36 -6.56 12.12
CA ALA A 175 -9.73 -7.88 12.22
C ALA A 175 -10.11 -8.76 11.02
N ALA A 176 -11.39 -8.87 10.68
CA ALA A 176 -11.85 -9.61 9.52
C ALA A 176 -11.23 -9.09 8.21
N ARG A 177 -11.04 -7.78 8.07
CA ARG A 177 -10.36 -7.17 6.93
C ARG A 177 -8.90 -7.60 6.83
N LYS A 178 -8.16 -7.56 7.95
CA LYS A 178 -6.76 -8.02 8.01
C LYS A 178 -6.64 -9.50 7.68
N ASP A 179 -7.50 -10.34 8.23
CA ASP A 179 -7.54 -11.77 7.97
C ASP A 179 -7.82 -12.05 6.48
N HIS A 180 -8.74 -11.29 5.88
CA HIS A 180 -9.04 -11.41 4.45
C HIS A 180 -7.84 -11.03 3.57
N LEU A 181 -7.17 -9.91 3.86
CA LEU A 181 -5.96 -9.49 3.15
C LEU A 181 -4.82 -10.51 3.29
N ALA A 182 -4.63 -11.06 4.49
CA ALA A 182 -3.63 -12.10 4.73
C ALA A 182 -3.97 -13.41 3.98
N HIS A 183 -5.26 -13.75 3.90
CA HIS A 183 -5.73 -14.89 3.12
C HIS A 183 -5.48 -14.70 1.63
N LEU A 184 -5.87 -13.53 1.06
CA LEU A 184 -5.64 -13.17 -0.34
C LEU A 184 -4.15 -13.22 -0.68
N ALA A 185 -3.29 -12.62 0.15
CA ALA A 185 -1.86 -12.66 -0.05
C ALA A 185 -1.33 -14.10 -0.10
N ARG A 186 -1.78 -14.97 0.81
CA ARG A 186 -1.36 -16.35 0.87
C ARG A 186 -1.75 -17.14 -0.39
N ILE A 187 -3.01 -17.04 -0.85
CA ILE A 187 -3.48 -17.80 -2.02
C ILE A 187 -2.90 -17.31 -3.34
N THR A 188 -2.51 -16.04 -3.41
CA THR A 188 -1.88 -15.41 -4.59
C THR A 188 -0.35 -15.49 -4.58
N GLY A 189 0.25 -16.02 -3.49
CA GLY A 189 1.70 -16.05 -3.33
C GLY A 189 2.34 -14.69 -3.04
N TRP A 190 1.53 -13.72 -2.59
CA TRP A 190 1.98 -12.41 -2.14
C TRP A 190 2.32 -12.43 -0.64
N GLN A 191 2.95 -11.35 -0.16
CA GLN A 191 3.21 -11.13 1.25
C GLN A 191 2.29 -10.03 1.78
N PHE A 192 1.92 -10.08 3.06
CA PHE A 192 1.08 -9.06 3.70
C PHE A 192 1.68 -8.63 5.03
N THR A 193 1.61 -7.33 5.31
CA THR A 193 1.92 -6.76 6.63
C THR A 193 1.05 -5.54 6.90
N THR A 194 0.81 -5.27 8.19
CA THR A 194 0.24 -4.01 8.67
C THR A 194 1.36 -3.17 9.26
N HIS A 195 1.41 -1.89 8.91
CA HIS A 195 2.35 -0.90 9.42
C HIS A 195 1.59 0.29 10.00
N HIS A 196 1.95 0.70 11.21
CA HIS A 196 1.33 1.87 11.86
C HIS A 196 2.16 3.13 11.65
N THR A 197 1.49 4.26 11.45
CA THR A 197 2.16 5.55 11.23
C THR A 197 3.09 5.95 12.37
N GLY A 198 2.83 5.48 13.60
CA GLY A 198 3.71 5.67 14.75
C GLY A 198 4.97 4.78 14.79
N GLN A 199 5.09 3.80 13.91
CA GLN A 199 6.24 2.90 13.86
C GLN A 199 7.36 3.45 12.95
N SER A 200 8.55 2.84 13.06
CA SER A 200 9.69 3.19 12.21
C SER A 200 9.44 2.85 10.74
N ALA A 201 9.52 3.85 9.85
CA ALA A 201 9.45 3.64 8.41
C ALA A 201 10.58 2.74 7.89
N ALA A 202 11.76 2.78 8.51
CA ALA A 202 12.90 1.95 8.14
C ALA A 202 12.62 0.46 8.34
N ALA A 203 11.91 0.09 9.43
CA ALA A 203 11.50 -1.29 9.67
C ALA A 203 10.53 -1.80 8.59
N ALA A 204 9.54 -0.98 8.21
CA ALA A 204 8.64 -1.31 7.12
C ALA A 204 9.38 -1.45 5.78
N LEU A 205 10.33 -0.56 5.49
CA LEU A 205 11.12 -0.60 4.26
C LEU A 205 11.98 -1.87 4.17
N LEU A 206 12.60 -2.30 5.27
CA LEU A 206 13.36 -3.55 5.33
C LEU A 206 12.45 -4.77 5.08
N TRP A 207 11.26 -4.76 5.67
CA TRP A 207 10.28 -5.82 5.42
C TRP A 207 9.86 -5.85 3.94
N ILE A 208 9.53 -4.68 3.34
CA ILE A 208 9.16 -4.56 1.92
C ILE A 208 10.28 -5.13 1.04
N TYR A 209 11.52 -4.75 1.30
CA TYR A 209 12.67 -5.23 0.54
C TYR A 209 12.76 -6.75 0.58
N GLY A 210 12.74 -7.35 1.78
CA GLY A 210 12.75 -8.80 1.93
C GLY A 210 11.53 -9.51 1.31
N ALA A 211 10.35 -8.88 1.31
CA ALA A 211 9.15 -9.45 0.68
C ALA A 211 9.24 -9.46 -0.85
N LEU A 212 9.87 -8.42 -1.46
CA LEU A 212 10.05 -8.35 -2.90
C LEU A 212 11.20 -9.22 -3.43
N GLU A 213 12.23 -9.50 -2.61
CA GLU A 213 13.36 -10.37 -2.98
C GLU A 213 13.05 -11.87 -2.94
N ARG A 214 12.05 -12.30 -2.17
CA ARG A 214 11.75 -13.74 -2.00
C ARG A 214 11.55 -14.43 -3.35
N LYS A 215 12.54 -15.24 -3.73
CA LYS A 215 12.41 -16.24 -4.79
C LYS A 215 11.41 -17.30 -4.29
N ALA A 216 10.56 -17.79 -5.17
CA ALA A 216 9.62 -18.88 -4.87
C ALA A 216 10.35 -20.16 -4.61
#